data_06c4cc96ab766efe3f86f00a3bdaad9c
#
_entry.id   06c4cc96ab766efe3f86f00a3bdaad9c
#
_cell.length_a   1.000
_cell.length_b   1.000
_cell.length_c   1.000
_cell.angle_alpha   90.00
_cell.angle_beta   90.00
_cell.angle_gamma   90.00
#
_symmetry.space_group_name_H-M   'P 1'
#
loop_
_entity.id
_entity.type
_entity.pdbx_description
1 polymer ?
#
loop_
_entity_poly.entity_id
_entity_poly.type
_entity_poly.pdbx_seq_one_letter_code
_entity_poly.pdbx_strand_id
1 'polypeptide(L)'
;MSEIREAFDLKIVTEALEEPHIDLIERHGDVIQIGARNMQNFSLLRRAGRSQLPVLLKRGMAATLEEWLLAAEYIMAEGNYNVILCERGVRTFSQHTRNTLDLASVPAIRRISHLPVIVDPSHGTGSAYMVTPLARAGVAVGADGLMVEVHNDPELALSDAAQALTPSQYTQLVREVRAIHEVTTPIANESRLETKVA
;
A
#
# COMPACT_ATOMS: atom_id res chain seq x y z
N MET A 1 -10.35 -0.56 -18.15
CA MET A 1 -8.97 -0.42 -17.63
C MET A 1 -7.96 -0.11 -18.74
N SER A 2 -7.87 -0.90 -19.78
CA SER A 2 -6.91 -0.65 -20.89
C SER A 2 -7.07 0.74 -21.52
N GLU A 3 -8.28 1.19 -21.76
CA GLU A 3 -8.57 2.54 -22.31
C GLU A 3 -8.04 3.67 -21.41
N ILE A 4 -8.19 3.54 -20.08
CA ILE A 4 -7.70 4.53 -19.12
C ILE A 4 -6.17 4.55 -19.13
N ARG A 5 -5.53 3.38 -19.16
CA ARG A 5 -4.07 3.26 -19.23
C ARG A 5 -3.50 3.94 -20.48
N GLU A 6 -4.12 3.73 -21.63
CA GLU A 6 -3.69 4.32 -22.90
C GLU A 6 -3.95 5.84 -22.95
N ALA A 7 -5.11 6.30 -22.43
CA ALA A 7 -5.49 7.70 -22.50
C ALA A 7 -4.70 8.60 -21.53
N PHE A 8 -4.26 8.08 -20.38
CA PHE A 8 -3.69 8.89 -19.29
C PHE A 8 -2.26 8.49 -18.89
N ASP A 9 -1.66 7.50 -19.54
CA ASP A 9 -0.34 6.92 -19.18
C ASP A 9 -0.23 6.55 -17.68
N LEU A 10 -1.33 6.03 -17.12
CA LEU A 10 -1.41 5.59 -15.73
C LEU A 10 -1.25 4.08 -15.63
N LYS A 11 -0.55 3.63 -14.60
CA LYS A 11 -0.46 2.21 -14.28
C LYS A 11 -1.71 1.76 -13.53
N ILE A 12 -2.18 0.56 -13.87
CA ILE A 12 -3.40 -0.01 -13.30
C ILE A 12 -3.03 -1.02 -12.22
N VAL A 13 -3.46 -0.73 -10.99
CA VAL A 13 -3.42 -1.66 -9.86
C VAL A 13 -4.84 -2.15 -9.60
N THR A 14 -5.07 -3.47 -9.54
CA THR A 14 -6.41 -4.00 -9.25
C THR A 14 -6.34 -5.25 -8.39
N GLU A 15 -7.37 -5.45 -7.55
CA GLU A 15 -7.42 -6.54 -6.58
C GLU A 15 -7.84 -7.85 -7.21
N ALA A 16 -7.06 -8.92 -6.97
CA ALA A 16 -7.45 -10.29 -7.18
C ALA A 16 -8.14 -10.85 -5.93
N LEU A 17 -9.36 -11.33 -6.07
CA LEU A 17 -10.13 -11.99 -4.99
C LEU A 17 -9.95 -13.50 -5.01
N GLU A 18 -9.66 -14.06 -6.17
CA GLU A 18 -9.47 -15.50 -6.44
C GLU A 18 -8.49 -15.71 -7.61
N GLU A 19 -8.01 -16.92 -7.78
CA GLU A 19 -6.95 -17.24 -8.76
C GLU A 19 -7.31 -16.86 -10.21
N PRO A 20 -8.54 -17.09 -10.74
CA PRO A 20 -8.89 -16.70 -12.09
C PRO A 20 -8.82 -15.20 -12.37
N HIS A 21 -8.95 -14.35 -11.35
CA HIS A 21 -8.81 -12.90 -11.51
C HIS A 21 -7.40 -12.50 -11.95
N ILE A 22 -6.37 -13.27 -11.55
CA ILE A 22 -4.99 -12.99 -11.92
C ILE A 22 -4.80 -13.04 -13.44
N ASP A 23 -5.43 -14.00 -14.14
CA ASP A 23 -5.36 -14.09 -15.60
C ASP A 23 -5.96 -12.86 -16.31
N LEU A 24 -6.99 -12.26 -15.71
CA LEU A 24 -7.59 -11.01 -16.19
C LEU A 24 -6.67 -9.81 -15.94
N ILE A 25 -6.04 -9.77 -14.77
CA ILE A 25 -5.12 -8.70 -14.39
C ILE A 25 -3.87 -8.75 -15.26
N GLU A 26 -3.33 -9.92 -15.55
CA GLU A 26 -2.18 -10.09 -16.45
C GLU A 26 -2.43 -9.51 -17.84
N ARG A 27 -3.68 -9.53 -18.32
CA ARG A 27 -4.04 -8.96 -19.63
C ARG A 27 -4.33 -7.46 -19.62
N HIS A 28 -4.81 -6.92 -18.51
CA HIS A 28 -5.41 -5.57 -18.50
C HIS A 28 -4.85 -4.64 -17.39
N GLY A 29 -4.08 -5.18 -16.44
CA GLY A 29 -3.47 -4.45 -15.34
C GLY A 29 -1.96 -4.37 -15.46
N ASP A 30 -1.35 -3.70 -14.50
CA ASP A 30 0.12 -3.55 -14.39
C ASP A 30 0.63 -4.06 -13.03
N VAL A 31 -0.23 -4.14 -12.00
CA VAL A 31 0.09 -4.63 -10.65
C VAL A 31 -1.09 -5.43 -10.12
N ILE A 32 -0.81 -6.61 -9.56
CA ILE A 32 -1.79 -7.43 -8.85
C ILE A 32 -1.87 -6.95 -7.41
N GLN A 33 -3.04 -6.53 -6.94
CA GLN A 33 -3.25 -6.27 -5.52
C GLN A 33 -3.82 -7.51 -4.82
N ILE A 34 -3.23 -7.88 -3.69
CA ILE A 34 -3.79 -8.84 -2.73
C ILE A 34 -4.33 -8.06 -1.54
N GLY A 35 -5.64 -8.09 -1.37
CA GLY A 35 -6.32 -7.40 -0.27
C GLY A 35 -5.98 -7.98 1.09
N ALA A 36 -6.13 -7.18 2.15
CA ALA A 36 -5.80 -7.56 3.52
C ALA A 36 -6.52 -8.84 4.01
N ARG A 37 -7.75 -9.08 3.54
CA ARG A 37 -8.52 -10.29 3.83
C ARG A 37 -7.93 -11.55 3.19
N ASN A 38 -7.16 -11.40 2.12
CA ASN A 38 -6.52 -12.47 1.36
C ASN A 38 -5.02 -12.62 1.67
N MET A 39 -4.47 -11.91 2.66
CA MET A 39 -3.05 -12.00 3.01
C MET A 39 -2.62 -13.44 3.36
N GLN A 40 -3.51 -14.25 3.91
CA GLN A 40 -3.28 -15.66 4.26
C GLN A 40 -3.94 -16.64 3.29
N ASN A 41 -4.42 -16.18 2.15
CA ASN A 41 -4.89 -17.06 1.07
C ASN A 41 -3.68 -17.58 0.27
N PHE A 42 -3.01 -18.59 0.81
CA PHE A 42 -1.73 -19.08 0.29
C PHE A 42 -1.83 -19.63 -1.15
N SER A 43 -2.97 -20.18 -1.57
CA SER A 43 -3.15 -20.59 -2.97
C SER A 43 -3.13 -19.36 -3.89
N LEU A 44 -3.85 -18.31 -3.53
CA LEU A 44 -3.85 -17.06 -4.27
C LEU A 44 -2.47 -16.39 -4.30
N LEU A 45 -1.73 -16.40 -3.16
CA LEU A 45 -0.37 -15.87 -3.11
C LEU A 45 0.58 -16.62 -4.05
N ARG A 46 0.52 -17.95 -4.07
CA ARG A 46 1.32 -18.76 -5.00
C ARG A 46 0.94 -18.50 -6.46
N ARG A 47 -0.36 -18.39 -6.77
CA ARG A 47 -0.78 -18.05 -8.14
C ARG A 47 -0.27 -16.65 -8.55
N ALA A 48 -0.33 -15.66 -7.65
CA ALA A 48 0.23 -14.33 -7.88
C ALA A 48 1.76 -14.38 -8.06
N GLY A 49 2.45 -15.24 -7.29
CA GLY A 49 3.88 -15.45 -7.38
C GLY A 49 4.37 -16.05 -8.71
N ARG A 50 3.50 -16.72 -9.46
CA ARG A 50 3.79 -17.23 -10.81
C ARG A 50 3.60 -16.18 -11.91
N SER A 51 3.03 -15.04 -11.57
CA SER A 51 2.86 -13.92 -12.48
C SER A 51 4.16 -13.14 -12.68
N GLN A 52 4.32 -12.49 -13.83
CA GLN A 52 5.41 -11.54 -14.09
C GLN A 52 5.07 -10.13 -13.60
N LEU A 53 3.82 -9.85 -13.23
CA LEU A 53 3.41 -8.55 -12.72
C LEU A 53 3.84 -8.37 -11.27
N PRO A 54 4.23 -7.15 -10.84
CA PRO A 54 4.43 -6.86 -9.44
C PRO A 54 3.19 -7.16 -8.60
N VAL A 55 3.40 -7.53 -7.34
CA VAL A 55 2.32 -7.83 -6.39
C VAL A 55 2.32 -6.83 -5.25
N LEU A 56 1.22 -6.11 -5.07
CA LEU A 56 0.94 -5.26 -3.92
C LEU A 56 0.22 -6.08 -2.86
N LEU A 57 0.93 -6.39 -1.76
CA LEU A 57 0.42 -7.21 -0.66
C LEU A 57 0.01 -6.34 0.52
N LYS A 58 -1.30 -6.21 0.77
CA LYS A 58 -1.85 -5.47 1.93
C LYS A 58 -1.76 -6.31 3.21
N ARG A 59 -1.29 -5.70 4.30
CA ARG A 59 -1.20 -6.33 5.62
C ARG A 59 -2.57 -6.71 6.15
N GLY A 60 -2.70 -7.92 6.68
CA GLY A 60 -3.89 -8.39 7.39
C GLY A 60 -4.15 -7.59 8.67
N MET A 61 -5.43 -7.38 9.01
CA MET A 61 -5.85 -6.52 10.11
C MET A 61 -5.43 -7.00 11.51
N ALA A 62 -5.02 -8.26 11.65
CA ALA A 62 -4.51 -8.86 12.91
C ALA A 62 -3.12 -9.50 12.71
N ALA A 63 -2.45 -9.21 11.58
CA ALA A 63 -1.18 -9.81 11.22
C ALA A 63 0.00 -9.11 11.90
N THR A 64 0.94 -9.89 12.45
CA THR A 64 2.25 -9.41 12.85
C THR A 64 3.09 -9.01 11.63
N LEU A 65 4.23 -8.35 11.85
CA LEU A 65 5.17 -8.04 10.77
C LEU A 65 5.79 -9.31 10.18
N GLU A 66 6.07 -10.29 11.04
CA GLU A 66 6.60 -11.60 10.62
C GLU A 66 5.62 -12.35 9.73
N GLU A 67 4.34 -12.47 10.12
CA GLU A 67 3.31 -13.11 9.29
C GLU A 67 3.14 -12.41 7.94
N TRP A 68 3.26 -11.08 7.91
CA TRP A 68 3.17 -10.32 6.67
C TRP A 68 4.36 -10.56 5.75
N LEU A 69 5.58 -10.60 6.30
CA LEU A 69 6.79 -10.94 5.53
C LEU A 69 6.77 -12.40 5.05
N LEU A 70 6.33 -13.36 5.88
CA LEU A 70 6.15 -14.74 5.47
C LEU A 70 5.12 -14.88 4.34
N ALA A 71 4.04 -14.10 4.37
CA ALA A 71 3.09 -14.05 3.26
C ALA A 71 3.74 -13.53 1.96
N ALA A 72 4.63 -12.54 2.04
CA ALA A 72 5.42 -12.09 0.89
C ALA A 72 6.39 -13.18 0.39
N GLU A 73 6.96 -13.98 1.28
CA GLU A 73 7.82 -15.10 0.91
C GLU A 73 7.09 -16.18 0.11
N TYR A 74 5.79 -16.44 0.38
CA TYR A 74 4.99 -17.34 -0.46
C TYR A 74 4.92 -16.88 -1.92
N ILE A 75 4.88 -15.57 -2.15
CA ILE A 75 4.91 -14.99 -3.51
C ILE A 75 6.30 -15.16 -4.12
N MET A 76 7.34 -14.80 -3.37
CA MET A 76 8.74 -14.84 -3.83
C MET A 76 9.22 -16.27 -4.09
N ALA A 77 8.75 -17.25 -3.32
CA ALA A 77 9.09 -18.66 -3.50
C ALA A 77 8.61 -19.25 -4.84
N GLU A 78 7.61 -18.65 -5.46
CA GLU A 78 7.13 -19.02 -6.81
C GLU A 78 7.91 -18.28 -7.93
N GLY A 79 8.89 -17.43 -7.59
CA GLY A 79 9.78 -16.74 -8.52
C GLY A 79 9.50 -15.26 -8.76
N ASN A 80 8.46 -14.68 -8.16
CA ASN A 80 8.15 -13.26 -8.29
C ASN A 80 8.72 -12.45 -7.12
N TYR A 81 9.84 -11.78 -7.33
CA TYR A 81 10.50 -10.94 -6.34
C TYR A 81 10.01 -9.48 -6.34
N ASN A 82 9.08 -9.12 -7.23
CA ASN A 82 8.53 -7.76 -7.32
C ASN A 82 7.34 -7.61 -6.39
N VAL A 83 7.58 -7.61 -5.08
CA VAL A 83 6.55 -7.47 -4.05
C VAL A 83 6.64 -6.11 -3.40
N ILE A 84 5.49 -5.43 -3.28
CA ILE A 84 5.30 -4.15 -2.60
C ILE A 84 4.42 -4.43 -1.37
N LEU A 85 4.87 -4.03 -0.20
CA LEU A 85 4.10 -4.14 1.04
C LEU A 85 3.21 -2.91 1.23
N CYS A 86 1.96 -3.09 1.71
CA CYS A 86 1.05 -1.99 2.00
C CYS A 86 0.52 -2.08 3.43
N GLU A 87 0.99 -1.16 4.31
CA GLU A 87 0.42 -0.97 5.65
C GLU A 87 -0.91 -0.22 5.53
N ARG A 88 -1.99 -0.81 6.04
CA ARG A 88 -3.37 -0.30 5.91
C ARG A 88 -4.14 -0.26 7.23
N GLY A 89 -3.42 -0.40 8.34
CA GLY A 89 -3.96 -0.40 9.69
C GLY A 89 -4.29 -1.81 10.21
N VAL A 90 -4.08 -1.96 11.50
CA VAL A 90 -4.37 -3.16 12.27
C VAL A 90 -5.50 -2.91 13.27
N ARG A 91 -6.23 -3.95 13.63
CA ARG A 91 -7.26 -3.86 14.68
C ARG A 91 -6.64 -3.68 16.04
N THR A 92 -7.12 -2.70 16.78
CA THR A 92 -6.74 -2.45 18.16
C THR A 92 -8.00 -2.12 18.96
N PHE A 93 -7.84 -1.76 20.21
CA PHE A 93 -8.92 -1.26 21.09
C PHE A 93 -9.34 0.19 20.78
N SER A 94 -8.64 0.88 19.88
CA SER A 94 -8.97 2.27 19.49
C SER A 94 -10.30 2.31 18.74
N GLN A 95 -11.19 3.25 19.13
CA GLN A 95 -12.55 3.34 18.60
C GLN A 95 -12.79 4.56 17.70
N HIS A 96 -11.84 5.50 17.63
CA HIS A 96 -11.97 6.74 16.85
C HIS A 96 -11.54 6.60 15.39
N THR A 97 -10.95 5.46 15.03
CA THR A 97 -10.57 5.10 13.67
C THR A 97 -11.06 3.70 13.32
N ARG A 98 -11.20 3.41 12.03
CA ARG A 98 -11.57 2.08 11.55
C ARG A 98 -10.53 1.02 11.92
N ASN A 99 -9.24 1.38 11.80
CA ASN A 99 -8.10 0.60 12.24
C ASN A 99 -7.02 1.57 12.76
N THR A 100 -6.06 1.07 13.52
CA THR A 100 -4.88 1.85 13.90
C THR A 100 -3.81 1.72 12.82
N LEU A 101 -3.46 2.81 12.16
CA LEU A 101 -2.39 2.85 11.17
C LEU A 101 -1.05 2.73 11.88
N ASP A 102 -0.35 1.61 11.66
CA ASP A 102 0.91 1.28 12.32
C ASP A 102 2.09 1.84 11.51
N LEU A 103 2.36 3.14 11.67
CA LEU A 103 3.47 3.79 10.98
C LEU A 103 4.84 3.32 11.45
N ALA A 104 4.95 2.76 12.66
CA ALA A 104 6.19 2.18 13.17
C ALA A 104 6.62 0.93 12.37
N SER A 105 5.69 0.28 11.70
CA SER A 105 5.98 -0.84 10.81
C SER A 105 6.92 -0.46 9.64
N VAL A 106 6.86 0.77 9.15
CA VAL A 106 7.68 1.24 8.02
C VAL A 106 9.18 1.17 8.34
N PRO A 107 9.71 1.86 9.36
CA PRO A 107 11.13 1.76 9.70
C PRO A 107 11.50 0.35 10.19
N ALA A 108 10.58 -0.39 10.83
CA ALA A 108 10.85 -1.76 11.27
C ALA A 108 11.08 -2.71 10.08
N ILE A 109 10.21 -2.69 9.06
CA ILE A 109 10.35 -3.48 7.84
C ILE A 109 11.62 -3.09 7.09
N ARG A 110 11.89 -1.80 6.94
CA ARG A 110 13.10 -1.32 6.25
C ARG A 110 14.40 -1.82 6.85
N ARG A 111 14.41 -2.14 8.14
CA ARG A 111 15.58 -2.69 8.84
C ARG A 111 15.81 -4.17 8.54
N ILE A 112 14.75 -4.93 8.25
CA ILE A 112 14.80 -6.40 8.14
C ILE A 112 14.47 -6.93 6.74
N SER A 113 13.99 -6.06 5.85
CA SER A 113 13.60 -6.42 4.48
C SER A 113 14.02 -5.36 3.47
N HIS A 114 14.24 -5.78 2.23
CA HIS A 114 14.49 -4.91 1.09
C HIS A 114 13.21 -4.47 0.37
N LEU A 115 12.06 -5.06 0.72
CA LEU A 115 10.79 -4.80 0.06
C LEU A 115 10.32 -3.36 0.31
N PRO A 116 9.84 -2.66 -0.73
CA PRO A 116 9.26 -1.33 -0.56
C PRO A 116 7.96 -1.41 0.25
N VAL A 117 7.75 -0.38 1.09
CA VAL A 117 6.55 -0.27 1.94
C VAL A 117 5.80 1.00 1.61
N ILE A 118 4.54 0.86 1.20
CA ILE A 118 3.61 1.98 1.06
C ILE A 118 2.60 1.99 2.20
N VAL A 119 1.97 3.14 2.42
CA VAL A 119 1.00 3.36 3.50
C VAL A 119 -0.35 3.76 2.93
N ASP A 120 -1.42 3.16 3.46
CA ASP A 120 -2.81 3.42 3.10
C ASP A 120 -3.56 4.05 4.28
N PRO A 121 -3.52 5.39 4.42
CA PRO A 121 -4.21 6.09 5.50
C PRO A 121 -5.73 6.11 5.32
N SER A 122 -6.26 5.93 4.11
CA SER A 122 -7.70 5.89 3.85
C SER A 122 -8.34 4.70 4.55
N HIS A 123 -7.85 3.48 4.28
CA HIS A 123 -8.34 2.27 4.95
C HIS A 123 -7.88 2.17 6.41
N GLY A 124 -6.73 2.76 6.74
CA GLY A 124 -6.25 2.83 8.12
C GLY A 124 -7.21 3.59 9.00
N THR A 125 -7.62 4.78 8.59
CA THR A 125 -8.45 5.66 9.42
C THR A 125 -9.95 5.47 9.21
N GLY A 126 -10.39 5.25 7.97
CA GLY A 126 -11.80 5.23 7.59
C GLY A 126 -12.45 6.63 7.60
N SER A 127 -11.65 7.71 7.60
CA SER A 127 -12.15 9.09 7.74
C SER A 127 -11.30 10.08 6.96
N ALA A 128 -11.92 10.78 6.00
CA ALA A 128 -11.23 11.67 5.06
C ALA A 128 -10.37 12.76 5.73
N TYR A 129 -10.84 13.36 6.86
CA TYR A 129 -10.10 14.41 7.56
C TYR A 129 -8.77 13.94 8.17
N MET A 130 -8.60 12.63 8.39
CA MET A 130 -7.37 12.04 8.92
C MET A 130 -6.39 11.61 7.81
N VAL A 131 -6.86 11.47 6.57
CA VAL A 131 -6.04 10.92 5.47
C VAL A 131 -4.81 11.79 5.22
N THR A 132 -4.97 13.09 5.02
CA THR A 132 -3.85 14.00 4.75
C THR A 132 -2.84 14.08 5.90
N PRO A 133 -3.25 14.26 7.18
CA PRO A 133 -2.31 14.20 8.30
C PRO A 133 -1.50 12.91 8.39
N LEU A 134 -2.14 11.76 8.19
CA LEU A 134 -1.44 10.46 8.28
C LEU A 134 -0.66 10.11 7.01
N ALA A 135 -1.05 10.62 5.84
CA ALA A 135 -0.23 10.55 4.63
C ALA A 135 1.10 11.30 4.82
N ARG A 136 1.06 12.51 5.39
CA ARG A 136 2.27 13.28 5.73
C ARG A 136 3.17 12.52 6.70
N ALA A 137 2.59 11.96 7.76
CA ALA A 137 3.32 11.16 8.73
C ALA A 137 3.93 9.89 8.08
N GLY A 138 3.18 9.22 7.19
CA GLY A 138 3.67 8.07 6.42
C GLY A 138 4.90 8.39 5.58
N VAL A 139 4.90 9.52 4.87
CA VAL A 139 6.07 9.97 4.12
C VAL A 139 7.22 10.34 5.06
N ALA A 140 6.92 11.03 6.18
CA ALA A 140 7.94 11.45 7.15
C ALA A 140 8.68 10.27 7.81
N VAL A 141 8.01 9.14 8.07
CA VAL A 141 8.66 7.92 8.58
C VAL A 141 9.38 7.11 7.50
N GLY A 142 9.31 7.57 6.25
CA GLY A 142 10.05 7.00 5.13
C GLY A 142 9.28 5.95 4.32
N ALA A 143 7.96 6.00 4.24
CA ALA A 143 7.21 5.17 3.29
C ALA A 143 7.65 5.44 1.84
N ASP A 144 7.72 4.39 1.03
CA ASP A 144 8.10 4.47 -0.39
C ASP A 144 6.95 4.99 -1.28
N GLY A 145 5.73 5.03 -0.75
CA GLY A 145 4.55 5.54 -1.43
C GLY A 145 3.32 5.60 -0.54
N LEU A 146 2.24 6.09 -1.11
CA LEU A 146 0.95 6.21 -0.46
C LEU A 146 -0.15 5.60 -1.33
N MET A 147 -1.16 5.05 -0.69
CA MET A 147 -2.43 4.67 -1.32
C MET A 147 -3.55 5.49 -0.68
N VAL A 148 -4.32 6.21 -1.48
CA VAL A 148 -5.44 7.02 -0.98
C VAL A 148 -6.66 6.84 -1.88
N GLU A 149 -7.84 6.92 -1.29
CA GLU A 149 -9.10 6.90 -2.03
C GLU A 149 -9.49 8.31 -2.43
N VAL A 150 -9.89 8.47 -3.69
CA VAL A 150 -10.33 9.74 -4.26
C VAL A 150 -11.64 9.51 -5.01
N HIS A 151 -12.61 10.39 -4.79
CA HIS A 151 -13.86 10.37 -5.51
C HIS A 151 -14.28 11.81 -5.88
N ASN A 152 -14.81 12.02 -7.07
CA ASN A 152 -15.25 13.34 -7.52
C ASN A 152 -16.40 13.91 -6.68
N ASP A 153 -17.23 13.02 -6.13
CA ASP A 153 -18.32 13.33 -5.20
C ASP A 153 -18.41 12.22 -4.13
N PRO A 154 -17.68 12.34 -3.01
CA PRO A 154 -17.61 11.29 -1.99
C PRO A 154 -18.98 10.87 -1.44
N GLU A 155 -19.98 11.74 -1.40
CA GLU A 155 -21.33 11.42 -0.90
C GLU A 155 -22.05 10.40 -1.81
N LEU A 156 -21.67 10.35 -3.09
CA LEU A 156 -22.21 9.41 -4.08
C LEU A 156 -21.36 8.15 -4.26
N ALA A 157 -20.26 8.00 -3.50
CA ALA A 157 -19.42 6.82 -3.62
C ALA A 157 -20.17 5.55 -3.20
N LEU A 158 -20.07 4.49 -4.01
CA LEU A 158 -20.73 3.20 -3.76
C LEU A 158 -20.12 2.44 -2.58
N SER A 159 -18.88 2.74 -2.22
CA SER A 159 -18.16 2.18 -1.07
C SER A 159 -17.20 3.20 -0.50
N ASP A 160 -16.85 3.04 0.77
CA ASP A 160 -15.81 3.78 1.48
C ASP A 160 -15.89 5.33 1.40
N ALA A 161 -17.11 5.87 1.21
CA ALA A 161 -17.41 7.30 1.07
C ALA A 161 -16.75 8.17 2.17
N ALA A 162 -16.81 7.71 3.42
CA ALA A 162 -16.34 8.47 4.58
C ALA A 162 -14.81 8.75 4.57
N GLN A 163 -14.04 7.96 3.83
CA GLN A 163 -12.58 8.06 3.75
C GLN A 163 -12.06 8.62 2.43
N ALA A 164 -12.94 8.80 1.42
CA ALA A 164 -12.56 9.31 0.12
C ALA A 164 -12.28 10.81 0.14
N LEU A 165 -11.18 11.22 -0.48
CA LEU A 165 -10.84 12.61 -0.71
C LEU A 165 -11.51 13.14 -1.98
N THR A 166 -11.84 14.41 -2.02
CA THR A 166 -12.15 15.10 -3.27
C THR A 166 -10.88 15.33 -4.11
N PRO A 167 -10.97 15.56 -5.43
CA PRO A 167 -9.81 15.89 -6.27
C PRO A 167 -9.01 17.10 -5.77
N SER A 168 -9.68 18.12 -5.20
CA SER A 168 -9.01 19.29 -4.63
C SER A 168 -8.22 18.94 -3.36
N GLN A 169 -8.77 18.14 -2.47
CA GLN A 169 -8.07 17.64 -1.28
C GLN A 169 -6.88 16.75 -1.65
N TYR A 170 -7.03 15.89 -2.67
CA TYR A 170 -5.94 15.09 -3.19
C TYR A 170 -4.81 15.96 -3.77
N THR A 171 -5.13 16.97 -4.54
CA THR A 171 -4.14 17.92 -5.08
C THR A 171 -3.35 18.60 -3.95
N GLN A 172 -4.02 19.01 -2.89
CA GLN A 172 -3.38 19.61 -1.72
C GLN A 172 -2.48 18.58 -1.00
N LEU A 173 -2.98 17.36 -0.78
CA LEU A 173 -2.21 16.26 -0.19
C LEU A 173 -0.91 16.03 -0.96
N VAL A 174 -0.98 15.93 -2.29
CA VAL A 174 0.21 15.70 -3.14
C VAL A 174 1.26 16.80 -2.96
N ARG A 175 0.85 18.06 -2.87
CA ARG A 175 1.79 19.18 -2.62
C ARG A 175 2.48 19.05 -1.27
N GLU A 176 1.72 18.73 -0.22
CA GLU A 176 2.24 18.63 1.15
C GLU A 176 3.20 17.45 1.31
N VAL A 177 2.84 16.27 0.77
CA VAL A 177 3.69 15.08 0.91
C VAL A 177 4.98 15.19 0.08
N ARG A 178 4.94 15.86 -1.07
CA ARG A 178 6.15 16.15 -1.86
C ARG A 178 7.14 17.02 -1.10
N ALA A 179 6.67 18.10 -0.46
CA ALA A 179 7.51 18.97 0.35
C ALA A 179 8.17 18.22 1.53
N ILE A 180 7.43 17.30 2.18
CA ILE A 180 7.98 16.45 3.25
C ILE A 180 9.00 15.47 2.69
N HIS A 181 8.72 14.85 1.54
CA HIS A 181 9.63 13.92 0.90
C HIS A 181 10.97 14.57 0.56
N GLU A 182 10.97 15.79 0.02
CA GLU A 182 12.18 16.57 -0.29
C GLU A 182 13.08 16.78 0.94
N VAL A 183 12.49 16.96 2.13
CA VAL A 183 13.24 17.16 3.38
C VAL A 183 13.74 15.84 3.99
N THR A 184 12.94 14.76 3.87
CA THR A 184 13.23 13.50 4.58
C THR A 184 14.10 12.53 3.76
N THR A 185 14.10 12.62 2.43
CA THR A 185 14.86 11.70 1.56
C THR A 185 16.39 11.76 1.76
N PRO A 186 17.05 12.92 1.92
CA PRO A 186 18.48 12.98 2.19
C PRO A 186 18.88 12.25 3.47
N ILE A 187 18.10 12.44 4.54
CA ILE A 187 18.33 11.82 5.87
C ILE A 187 18.20 10.29 5.81
N ALA A 188 17.22 9.78 5.06
CA ALA A 188 17.01 8.34 4.89
C ALA A 188 18.16 7.66 4.11
N ASN A 189 18.79 8.36 3.18
CA ASN A 189 19.93 7.85 2.42
C ASN A 189 21.21 7.79 3.23
N GLU A 190 21.46 8.75 4.12
CA GLU A 190 22.60 8.75 5.03
C GLU A 190 22.53 7.58 6.01
N SER A 191 21.37 7.30 6.60
CA SER A 191 21.17 6.17 7.53
C SER A 191 21.34 4.80 6.89
N ARG A 192 21.06 4.66 5.59
CA ARG A 192 21.29 3.41 4.82
C ARG A 192 22.78 3.13 4.56
N LEU A 193 23.61 4.16 4.51
CA LEU A 193 25.06 4.01 4.32
C LEU A 193 25.76 3.58 5.61
N GLU A 194 25.32 4.06 6.77
CA GLU A 194 25.89 3.70 8.07
C GLU A 194 25.61 2.23 8.46
N THR A 195 24.47 1.66 8.06
CA THR A 195 24.12 0.26 8.38
C THR A 195 24.90 -0.78 7.54
N LYS A 196 25.59 -0.36 6.47
CA LYS A 196 26.42 -1.25 5.63
C LYS A 196 27.87 -1.39 6.11
N VAL A 197 28.27 -0.66 7.16
CA VAL A 197 29.65 -0.60 7.68
C VAL A 197 29.79 -1.26 9.05
N ALA A 198 28.71 -1.79 9.63
CA ALA A 198 28.68 -2.56 10.86
C ALA A 198 28.31 -4.02 10.60
#